data_74c51e73d388cc81320fbc62f9c43931
#
_entry.id   74c51e73d388cc81320fbc62f9c43931
#
_cell.length_a   1.000
_cell.length_b   1.000
_cell.length_c   1.000
_cell.angle_alpha   90.00
_cell.angle_beta   90.00
_cell.angle_gamma   90.00
#
_symmetry.space_group_name_H-M   'P 1'
#
loop_
_entity.id
_entity.type
_entity.pdbx_description
1 polymer ?
#
loop_
_entity_poly.entity_id
_entity_poly.type
_entity_poly.pdbx_seq_one_letter_code
_entity_poly.pdbx_strand_id
1 'polypeptide(L)'
;MEAFEVNVINGYQLLAPFDSQNAGFSRWTFGRRNGQEYFLKEFQDVVYPDETTLSNSMRQNRIQECLQFEDQKVRLYHKINQVSDGNLVRICELFRCESHYYLATRRINGEKVFPAEIACLPLQDRLLICRSAAHALMRLHSAGIVHADIKQSNVVLQ
;
A
#
# COMPACT_ATOMS: atom_id res chain seq x y z
N MET A 1 -11.43 25.94 -11.65
CA MET A 1 -10.45 25.00 -11.08
C MET A 1 -10.52 25.23 -9.59
N GLU A 2 -11.30 24.39 -8.88
CA GLU A 2 -11.38 24.50 -7.42
C GLU A 2 -10.01 24.18 -6.83
N ALA A 3 -9.54 25.04 -5.94
CA ALA A 3 -8.29 24.82 -5.23
C ALA A 3 -8.45 23.59 -4.33
N PHE A 4 -7.55 22.62 -4.47
CA PHE A 4 -7.50 21.47 -3.57
C PHE A 4 -7.22 21.98 -2.15
N GLU A 5 -8.20 21.86 -1.26
CA GLU A 5 -7.97 22.12 0.16
C GLU A 5 -7.02 21.08 0.71
N VAL A 6 -5.93 21.54 1.29
CA VAL A 6 -4.90 20.67 1.88
C VAL A 6 -5.47 19.98 3.11
N ASN A 7 -5.83 18.72 2.97
CA ASN A 7 -6.27 17.88 4.08
C ASN A 7 -5.10 17.17 4.75
N VAL A 8 -5.18 17.00 6.05
CA VAL A 8 -4.19 16.29 6.87
C VAL A 8 -4.84 15.04 7.44
N ILE A 9 -4.23 13.87 7.21
CA ILE A 9 -4.66 12.58 7.76
C ILE A 9 -3.50 12.01 8.59
N ASN A 10 -3.67 11.85 9.88
CA ASN A 10 -2.64 11.33 10.81
C ASN A 10 -1.26 11.99 10.64
N GLY A 11 -1.25 13.33 10.45
CA GLY A 11 -0.02 14.10 10.25
C GLY A 11 0.54 14.06 8.82
N TYR A 12 -0.10 13.33 7.90
CA TYR A 12 0.23 13.37 6.47
C TYR A 12 -0.55 14.50 5.80
N GLN A 13 0.15 15.49 5.31
CA GLN A 13 -0.39 16.53 4.44
C GLN A 13 -0.63 15.92 3.05
N LEU A 14 -1.89 15.83 2.61
CA LEU A 14 -2.22 15.28 1.30
C LEU A 14 -1.71 16.17 0.17
N LEU A 15 -1.13 15.57 -0.85
CA LEU A 15 -0.59 16.27 -2.02
C LEU A 15 -1.56 16.29 -3.20
N ALA A 16 -2.60 15.43 -3.16
CA ALA A 16 -3.65 15.33 -4.16
C ALA A 16 -4.91 14.70 -3.55
N PRO A 17 -6.09 14.82 -4.17
CA PRO A 17 -7.27 14.04 -3.81
C PRO A 17 -6.98 12.53 -3.92
N PHE A 18 -7.79 11.72 -3.22
CA PHE A 18 -7.72 10.26 -3.38
C PHE A 18 -8.21 9.83 -4.77
N ASP A 19 -7.44 8.94 -5.40
CA ASP A 19 -7.74 8.31 -6.68
C ASP A 19 -8.12 6.83 -6.46
N SER A 20 -9.07 6.34 -7.25
CA SER A 20 -9.51 4.93 -7.26
C SER A 20 -8.97 4.13 -8.46
N GLN A 21 -8.24 4.75 -9.38
CA GLN A 21 -7.72 4.06 -10.55
C GLN A 21 -6.76 2.94 -10.17
N ASN A 22 -7.00 1.74 -10.68
CA ASN A 22 -6.20 0.54 -10.44
C ASN A 22 -6.05 0.15 -8.96
N ALA A 23 -6.96 0.61 -8.08
CA ALA A 23 -6.88 0.43 -6.64
C ALA A 23 -7.75 -0.72 -6.09
N GLY A 24 -8.59 -1.36 -6.93
CA GLY A 24 -9.57 -2.38 -6.49
C GLY A 24 -10.55 -1.79 -5.48
N PHE A 25 -10.70 -2.43 -4.32
CA PHE A 25 -11.53 -1.94 -3.20
C PHE A 25 -10.77 -0.97 -2.29
N SER A 26 -9.98 -0.07 -2.86
CA SER A 26 -9.22 0.94 -2.12
C SER A 26 -9.12 2.24 -2.90
N ARG A 27 -8.68 3.30 -2.22
CA ARG A 27 -8.28 4.56 -2.85
C ARG A 27 -6.84 4.85 -2.47
N TRP A 28 -6.16 5.68 -3.23
CA TRP A 28 -4.78 6.04 -2.93
C TRP A 28 -4.50 7.51 -3.23
N THR A 29 -3.51 8.03 -2.56
CA THR A 29 -2.97 9.37 -2.79
C THR A 29 -1.50 9.43 -2.37
N PHE A 30 -0.88 10.57 -2.57
CA PHE A 30 0.41 10.90 -1.98
C PHE A 30 0.23 11.89 -0.84
N GLY A 31 1.04 11.72 0.20
CA GLY A 31 1.08 12.62 1.34
C GLY A 31 2.51 12.93 1.76
N ARG A 32 2.70 14.03 2.48
CA ARG A 32 4.00 14.45 3.01
C ARG A 32 3.94 14.55 4.53
N ARG A 33 4.95 13.97 5.20
CA ARG A 33 5.13 14.07 6.64
C ARG A 33 6.62 14.21 6.96
N ASN A 34 6.99 15.22 7.75
CA ASN A 34 8.39 15.49 8.12
C ASN A 34 9.32 15.64 6.92
N GLY A 35 8.87 16.33 5.85
CA GLY A 35 9.65 16.53 4.63
C GLY A 35 9.77 15.32 3.71
N GLN A 36 9.28 14.15 4.11
CA GLN A 36 9.31 12.91 3.35
C GLN A 36 7.96 12.64 2.69
N GLU A 37 7.97 12.13 1.44
CA GLU A 37 6.76 11.75 0.72
C GLU A 37 6.43 10.27 0.90
N TYR A 38 5.12 9.99 0.93
CA TYR A 38 4.54 8.68 1.16
C TYR A 38 3.43 8.40 0.16
N PHE A 39 3.29 7.14 -0.21
CA PHE A 39 2.09 6.62 -0.85
C PHE A 39 1.13 6.19 0.26
N LEU A 40 -0.10 6.70 0.22
CA LEU A 40 -1.15 6.40 1.18
C LEU A 40 -2.25 5.61 0.46
N LYS A 41 -2.53 4.42 0.97
CA LYS A 41 -3.64 3.58 0.52
C LYS A 41 -4.72 3.56 1.58
N GLU A 42 -5.95 3.93 1.21
CA GLU A 42 -7.14 3.84 2.05
C GLU A 42 -7.91 2.56 1.72
N PHE A 43 -8.26 1.76 2.72
CA PHE A 43 -9.09 0.58 2.56
C PHE A 43 -10.57 0.98 2.59
N GLN A 44 -11.35 0.55 1.60
CA GLN A 44 -12.77 0.88 1.46
C GLN A 44 -13.69 -0.26 1.95
N ASP A 45 -13.19 -1.47 2.01
CA ASP A 45 -13.93 -2.68 2.38
C ASP A 45 -14.03 -2.88 3.89
N VAL A 46 -13.16 -2.26 4.67
CA VAL A 46 -13.13 -2.35 6.12
C VAL A 46 -13.31 -0.96 6.73
N VAL A 47 -14.53 -0.69 7.19
CA VAL A 47 -14.93 0.59 7.78
C VAL A 47 -15.28 0.38 9.25
N TYR A 48 -14.61 1.12 10.13
CA TYR A 48 -14.90 1.07 11.56
C TYR A 48 -16.26 1.71 11.83
N PRO A 49 -17.17 1.03 12.54
CA PRO A 49 -18.52 1.53 12.74
C PRO A 49 -18.56 2.78 13.63
N ASP A 50 -19.38 3.74 13.25
CA ASP A 50 -19.72 4.87 14.10
C ASP A 50 -20.67 4.47 15.25
N GLU A 51 -20.98 5.45 16.12
CA GLU A 51 -21.79 5.17 17.33
C GLU A 51 -23.29 5.10 17.05
N THR A 52 -23.76 5.52 15.88
CA THR A 52 -25.18 5.84 15.67
C THR A 52 -25.91 4.93 14.70
N THR A 53 -25.22 4.21 13.82
CA THR A 53 -25.83 3.57 12.64
C THR A 53 -26.24 2.12 12.81
N LEU A 54 -25.73 1.40 13.81
CA LEU A 54 -25.94 -0.05 13.96
C LEU A 54 -26.52 -0.40 15.34
N SER A 55 -27.26 -1.52 15.40
CA SER A 55 -27.61 -2.12 16.70
C SER A 55 -26.34 -2.53 17.46
N ASN A 56 -26.40 -2.56 18.78
CA ASN A 56 -25.24 -2.86 19.63
C ASN A 56 -24.55 -4.19 19.26
N SER A 57 -25.30 -5.24 18.95
CA SER A 57 -24.73 -6.53 18.56
C SER A 57 -24.04 -6.49 17.20
N MET A 58 -24.64 -5.83 16.21
CA MET A 58 -24.05 -5.67 14.88
C MET A 58 -22.79 -4.80 14.93
N ARG A 59 -22.84 -3.74 15.74
CA ARG A 59 -21.67 -2.86 15.95
C ARG A 59 -20.52 -3.62 16.59
N GLN A 60 -20.76 -4.43 17.61
CA GLN A 60 -19.72 -5.24 18.24
C GLN A 60 -19.10 -6.25 17.27
N ASN A 61 -19.89 -6.92 16.45
CA ASN A 61 -19.39 -7.83 15.43
C ASN A 61 -18.50 -7.09 14.43
N ARG A 62 -18.92 -5.90 13.97
CA ARG A 62 -18.13 -5.09 13.02
C ARG A 62 -16.82 -4.59 13.63
N ILE A 63 -16.85 -4.19 14.90
CA ILE A 63 -15.61 -3.82 15.63
C ILE A 63 -14.66 -5.02 15.68
N GLN A 64 -15.17 -6.22 15.97
CA GLN A 64 -14.36 -7.43 16.03
C GLN A 64 -13.71 -7.76 14.67
N GLU A 65 -14.46 -7.61 13.56
CA GLU A 65 -13.92 -7.75 12.20
C GLU A 65 -12.81 -6.75 11.92
N CYS A 66 -13.00 -5.49 12.33
CA CYS A 66 -11.99 -4.44 12.18
C CYS A 66 -10.71 -4.74 12.97
N LEU A 67 -10.84 -5.20 14.21
CA LEU A 67 -9.69 -5.58 15.05
C LEU A 67 -8.95 -6.80 14.48
N GLN A 68 -9.67 -7.78 13.94
CA GLN A 68 -9.05 -8.93 13.26
C GLN A 68 -8.31 -8.50 11.99
N PHE A 69 -8.89 -7.62 11.19
CA PHE A 69 -8.23 -7.05 10.02
C PHE A 69 -6.92 -6.35 10.40
N GLU A 70 -6.96 -5.49 11.41
CA GLU A 70 -5.81 -4.74 11.90
C GLU A 70 -4.69 -5.68 12.35
N ASP A 71 -4.99 -6.66 13.22
CA ASP A 71 -4.02 -7.64 13.72
C ASP A 71 -3.40 -8.45 12.57
N GLN A 72 -4.21 -8.95 11.64
CA GLN A 72 -3.73 -9.69 10.48
C GLN A 72 -2.80 -8.86 9.59
N LYS A 73 -3.17 -7.59 9.32
CA LYS A 73 -2.37 -6.68 8.49
C LYS A 73 -1.06 -6.29 9.18
N VAL A 74 -1.11 -5.97 10.46
CA VAL A 74 0.10 -5.64 11.24
C VAL A 74 1.09 -6.80 11.21
N ARG A 75 0.64 -8.04 11.47
CA ARG A 75 1.49 -9.23 11.41
C ARG A 75 2.05 -9.46 10.01
N LEU A 76 1.21 -9.33 8.98
CA LEU A 76 1.65 -9.49 7.59
C LEU A 76 2.72 -8.48 7.22
N TYR A 77 2.47 -7.20 7.50
CA TYR A 77 3.37 -6.11 7.14
C TYR A 77 4.69 -6.15 7.91
N HIS A 78 4.64 -6.57 9.17
CA HIS A 78 5.85 -6.83 9.95
C HIS A 78 6.70 -7.93 9.30
N LYS A 79 6.10 -9.06 8.91
CA LYS A 79 6.80 -10.15 8.20
C LYS A 79 7.40 -9.68 6.87
N ILE A 80 6.64 -8.89 6.07
CA ILE A 80 7.15 -8.35 4.80
C ILE A 80 8.38 -7.48 5.04
N ASN A 81 8.32 -6.57 6.01
CA ASN A 81 9.45 -5.70 6.34
C ASN A 81 10.67 -6.48 6.86
N GLN A 82 10.47 -7.59 7.58
CA GLN A 82 11.56 -8.44 8.05
C GLN A 82 12.32 -9.15 6.92
N VAL A 83 11.62 -9.54 5.85
CA VAL A 83 12.22 -10.26 4.72
C VAL A 83 12.64 -9.34 3.58
N SER A 84 12.29 -8.05 3.66
CA SER A 84 12.65 -7.06 2.64
C SER A 84 14.17 -6.81 2.64
N ASP A 85 14.75 -6.86 1.45
CA ASP A 85 16.17 -6.60 1.18
C ASP A 85 16.40 -5.40 0.24
N GLY A 86 15.38 -4.53 0.13
CA GLY A 86 15.40 -3.37 -0.76
C GLY A 86 14.63 -3.56 -2.06
N ASN A 87 14.31 -4.79 -2.46
CA ASN A 87 13.48 -5.08 -3.65
C ASN A 87 11.96 -5.08 -3.36
N LEU A 88 11.57 -4.88 -2.12
CA LEU A 88 10.17 -4.73 -1.70
C LEU A 88 9.94 -3.34 -1.16
N VAL A 89 8.77 -2.78 -1.46
CA VAL A 89 8.37 -1.47 -0.92
C VAL A 89 8.31 -1.55 0.60
N ARG A 90 9.00 -0.63 1.27
CA ARG A 90 8.99 -0.57 2.73
C ARG A 90 7.65 -0.05 3.25
N ILE A 91 6.99 -0.86 4.05
CA ILE A 91 5.76 -0.50 4.75
C ILE A 91 6.15 0.29 6.00
N CYS A 92 5.62 1.50 6.13
CA CYS A 92 5.95 2.40 7.23
C CYS A 92 5.01 2.23 8.40
N GLU A 93 3.71 2.29 8.14
CA GLU A 93 2.69 2.11 9.18
C GLU A 93 1.33 1.72 8.58
N LEU A 94 0.54 1.01 9.38
CA LEU A 94 -0.90 0.87 9.24
C LEU A 94 -1.55 1.67 10.37
N PHE A 95 -2.52 2.50 10.05
CA PHE A 95 -3.21 3.30 11.06
C PHE A 95 -4.69 3.48 10.70
N ARG A 96 -5.49 3.80 11.70
CA ARG A 96 -6.89 4.19 11.53
C ARG A 96 -7.01 5.71 11.74
N CYS A 97 -7.73 6.35 10.85
CA CYS A 97 -8.15 7.74 11.02
C CYS A 97 -9.66 7.80 10.78
N GLU A 98 -10.39 8.29 11.76
CA GLU A 98 -11.85 8.21 11.79
C GLU A 98 -12.34 6.77 11.64
N SER A 99 -13.12 6.49 10.60
CA SER A 99 -13.68 5.16 10.31
C SER A 99 -12.86 4.33 9.32
N HIS A 100 -11.81 4.89 8.69
CA HIS A 100 -11.05 4.22 7.64
C HIS A 100 -9.66 3.81 8.10
N TYR A 101 -9.17 2.71 7.51
CA TYR A 101 -7.80 2.22 7.67
C TYR A 101 -6.93 2.67 6.51
N TYR A 102 -5.70 3.03 6.84
CA TYR A 102 -4.71 3.53 5.89
C TYR A 102 -3.40 2.76 6.01
N LEU A 103 -2.79 2.49 4.86
CA LEU A 103 -1.43 1.97 4.77
C LEU A 103 -0.53 3.05 4.21
N ALA A 104 0.53 3.39 4.94
CA ALA A 104 1.56 4.29 4.46
C ALA A 104 2.81 3.51 4.06
N THR A 105 3.29 3.73 2.84
CA THR A 105 4.58 3.26 2.36
C THR A 105 5.42 4.45 1.89
N ARG A 106 6.76 4.32 1.87
CA ARG A 106 7.58 5.37 1.26
C ARG A 106 7.23 5.53 -0.21
N ARG A 107 7.14 6.77 -0.67
CA ARG A 107 7.03 7.03 -2.10
C ARG A 107 8.32 6.59 -2.78
N ILE A 108 8.17 5.76 -3.78
CA ILE A 108 9.28 5.35 -4.64
C ILE A 108 9.40 6.41 -5.74
N ASN A 109 10.56 7.05 -5.82
CA ASN A 109 10.89 7.96 -6.91
C ASN A 109 11.47 7.12 -8.06
N GLY A 110 10.62 6.41 -8.74
CA GLY A 110 11.00 5.54 -9.84
C GLY A 110 9.96 5.58 -10.94
N GLU A 111 10.32 5.14 -12.11
CA GLU A 111 9.43 5.07 -13.25
C GLU A 111 8.72 3.71 -13.30
N LYS A 112 7.41 3.73 -13.58
CA LYS A 112 6.69 2.52 -13.95
C LYS A 112 7.17 2.11 -15.32
N VAL A 113 7.65 0.89 -15.43
CA VAL A 113 8.21 0.39 -16.69
C VAL A 113 7.11 -0.27 -17.50
N PHE A 114 6.92 0.21 -18.73
CA PHE A 114 5.98 -0.39 -19.66
C PHE A 114 6.64 -1.53 -20.46
N PRO A 115 5.87 -2.54 -20.95
CA PRO A 115 6.42 -3.69 -21.69
C PRO A 115 7.30 -3.29 -22.86
N ALA A 116 6.90 -2.26 -23.60
CA ALA A 116 7.64 -1.74 -24.75
C ALA A 116 9.02 -1.19 -24.36
N GLU A 117 9.11 -0.51 -23.21
CA GLU A 117 10.36 0.06 -22.68
C GLU A 117 11.31 -1.06 -22.24
N ILE A 118 10.80 -2.07 -21.51
CA ILE A 118 11.60 -3.23 -21.11
C ILE A 118 12.12 -3.98 -22.34
N ALA A 119 11.33 -4.11 -23.39
CA ALA A 119 11.73 -4.79 -24.61
C ALA A 119 12.91 -4.07 -25.31
N CYS A 120 13.03 -2.76 -25.16
CA CYS A 120 14.13 -1.96 -25.72
C CYS A 120 15.39 -1.99 -24.86
N LEU A 121 15.33 -2.49 -23.61
CA LEU A 121 16.52 -2.58 -22.76
C LEU A 121 17.49 -3.68 -23.25
N PRO A 122 18.80 -3.53 -23.02
CA PRO A 122 19.76 -4.58 -23.20
C PRO A 122 19.35 -5.88 -22.48
N LEU A 123 19.70 -7.03 -23.04
CA LEU A 123 19.34 -8.32 -22.44
C LEU A 123 19.79 -8.45 -20.98
N GLN A 124 20.99 -7.94 -20.66
CA GLN A 124 21.53 -7.98 -19.30
C GLN A 124 20.64 -7.23 -18.32
N ASP A 125 20.14 -6.05 -18.67
CA ASP A 125 19.26 -5.24 -17.80
C ASP A 125 17.91 -5.92 -17.61
N ARG A 126 17.34 -6.51 -18.67
CA ARG A 126 16.11 -7.31 -18.57
C ARG A 126 16.28 -8.50 -17.63
N LEU A 127 17.41 -9.19 -17.69
CA LEU A 127 17.72 -10.32 -16.80
C LEU A 127 17.91 -9.84 -15.36
N LEU A 128 18.50 -8.68 -15.11
CA LEU A 128 18.62 -8.08 -13.77
C LEU A 128 17.26 -7.77 -13.18
N ILE A 129 16.34 -7.17 -13.94
CA ILE A 129 14.97 -6.88 -13.51
C ILE A 129 14.26 -8.18 -13.11
N CYS A 130 14.29 -9.19 -13.98
CA CYS A 130 13.67 -10.50 -13.70
C CYS A 130 14.29 -11.15 -12.46
N ARG A 131 15.60 -11.11 -12.31
CA ARG A 131 16.32 -11.66 -11.15
C ARG A 131 15.91 -10.95 -9.85
N SER A 132 15.84 -9.62 -9.86
CA SER A 132 15.44 -8.83 -8.68
C SER A 132 14.00 -9.13 -8.27
N ALA A 133 13.08 -9.21 -9.22
CA ALA A 133 11.69 -9.58 -8.98
C ALA A 133 11.58 -11.02 -8.43
N ALA A 134 12.28 -11.97 -9.03
CA ALA A 134 12.28 -13.37 -8.58
C ALA A 134 12.87 -13.49 -7.17
N HIS A 135 13.94 -12.74 -6.86
CA HIS A 135 14.55 -12.72 -5.53
C HIS A 135 13.60 -12.16 -4.47
N ALA A 136 12.90 -11.06 -4.77
CA ALA A 136 11.86 -10.50 -3.89
C ALA A 136 10.75 -11.53 -3.59
N LEU A 137 10.28 -12.24 -4.63
CA LEU A 137 9.28 -13.30 -4.48
C LEU A 137 9.78 -14.48 -3.64
N MET A 138 11.01 -14.92 -3.87
CA MET A 138 11.63 -15.98 -3.08
C MET A 138 11.68 -15.60 -1.60
N ARG A 139 12.00 -14.35 -1.27
CA ARG A 139 12.00 -13.84 0.12
C ARG A 139 10.60 -13.88 0.73
N LEU A 140 9.58 -13.43 0.01
CA LEU A 140 8.19 -13.52 0.46
C LEU A 140 7.76 -14.97 0.69
N HIS A 141 8.03 -15.86 -0.27
CA HIS A 141 7.67 -17.29 -0.18
C HIS A 141 8.37 -17.97 0.97
N SER A 142 9.65 -17.66 1.27
CA SER A 142 10.35 -18.19 2.42
C SER A 142 9.71 -17.80 3.77
N ALA A 143 8.99 -16.70 3.81
CA ALA A 143 8.20 -16.26 4.96
C ALA A 143 6.73 -16.76 4.94
N GLY A 144 6.39 -17.65 3.98
CA GLY A 144 5.02 -18.16 3.80
C GLY A 144 4.04 -17.11 3.27
N ILE A 145 4.53 -16.09 2.55
CA ILE A 145 3.72 -15.02 1.99
C ILE A 145 3.63 -15.20 0.48
N VAL A 146 2.40 -15.29 -0.05
CA VAL A 146 2.12 -15.31 -1.48
C VAL A 146 1.71 -13.92 -1.92
N HIS A 147 2.35 -13.37 -2.95
CA HIS A 147 2.06 -12.02 -3.45
C HIS A 147 0.67 -11.92 -4.11
N ALA A 148 0.27 -12.94 -4.83
CA ALA A 148 -1.04 -13.13 -5.49
C ALA A 148 -1.44 -12.09 -6.56
N ASP A 149 -0.65 -11.03 -6.80
CA ASP A 149 -0.92 -10.00 -7.83
C ASP A 149 0.40 -9.55 -8.50
N ILE A 150 1.13 -10.52 -9.06
CA ILE A 150 2.36 -10.22 -9.79
C ILE A 150 1.99 -9.76 -11.18
N LYS A 151 2.23 -8.50 -11.43
CA LYS A 151 2.04 -7.87 -12.74
C LYS A 151 3.04 -6.73 -12.90
N GLN A 152 3.27 -6.35 -14.13
CA GLN A 152 4.24 -5.32 -14.46
C GLN A 152 3.95 -3.98 -13.81
N SER A 153 2.67 -3.57 -13.73
CA SER A 153 2.29 -2.30 -13.08
C SER A 153 2.63 -2.25 -11.57
N ASN A 154 3.03 -3.38 -10.97
CA ASN A 154 3.50 -3.47 -9.59
C ASN A 154 5.03 -3.51 -9.48
N VAL A 155 5.74 -3.33 -10.59
CA VAL A 155 7.21 -3.21 -10.64
C VAL A 155 7.58 -1.77 -10.92
N VAL A 156 8.48 -1.22 -10.12
CA VAL A 156 9.03 0.14 -10.28
C VAL A 156 10.55 0.01 -10.36
N LEU A 157 11.16 0.60 -11.36
CA LEU A 157 12.63 0.69 -11.49
C LEU A 157 13.12 1.99 -10.84
N GLN A 158 14.20 1.89 -10.08
CA GLN A 158 14.92 3.00 -9.49
C GLN A 158 16.33 3.11 -10.09
#